data_3aa2fb98d30ad38650786761a0f2dccb
#
_entry.id   3aa2fb98d30ad38650786761a0f2dccb
#
_cell.length_a   1.000
_cell.length_b   1.000
_cell.length_c   1.000
_cell.angle_alpha   90.00
_cell.angle_beta   90.00
_cell.angle_gamma   90.00
#
_symmetry.space_group_name_H-M   'P 1'
#
loop_
_entity.id
_entity.type
_entity.pdbx_description
1 polymer ?
#
loop_
_entity_poly.entity_id
_entity_poly.type
_entity_poly.pdbx_seq_one_letter_code
_entity_poly.pdbx_strand_id
1 'polypeptide(L)'
;MSELNFKISAESKSATKVIAKARQFEIIIDEPQDLGGKDEAPNPVETLLASYAGCFNVVLHLLAKERNIEINHLKIDINGNINPQKLLGICNEERAGFKNIDLEITIDSSADKSVIENLIKD
;
A
#
# COMPACT_ATOMS: atom_id res chain seq x y z
N MET A 1 6.02 -21.81 -11.54
CA MET A 1 4.71 -21.21 -11.71
C MET A 1 4.67 -20.28 -12.90
N SER A 2 3.64 -20.38 -13.70
CA SER A 2 3.52 -19.51 -14.86
C SER A 2 3.19 -18.08 -14.48
N GLU A 3 3.35 -17.18 -15.42
CA GLU A 3 3.00 -15.78 -15.22
C GLU A 3 1.50 -15.60 -14.95
N LEU A 4 1.20 -14.60 -14.10
CA LEU A 4 -0.15 -14.15 -13.87
C LEU A 4 -0.29 -12.75 -14.46
N ASN A 5 -1.43 -12.50 -15.09
CA ASN A 5 -1.68 -11.21 -15.70
C ASN A 5 -2.83 -10.51 -14.95
N PHE A 6 -2.59 -9.29 -14.52
CA PHE A 6 -3.60 -8.44 -13.90
C PHE A 6 -3.67 -7.13 -14.65
N LYS A 7 -4.87 -6.60 -14.80
CA LYS A 7 -5.04 -5.35 -15.53
C LYS A 7 -6.07 -4.46 -14.87
N ILE A 8 -5.90 -3.17 -15.08
CA ILE A 8 -6.79 -2.14 -14.60
C ILE A 8 -7.13 -1.22 -15.77
N SER A 9 -8.37 -0.78 -15.81
CA SER A 9 -8.80 0.26 -16.74
C SER A 9 -9.28 1.44 -15.93
N ALA A 10 -8.78 2.63 -16.23
CA ALA A 10 -9.10 3.83 -15.46
C ALA A 10 -9.67 4.92 -16.34
N GLU A 11 -10.66 5.62 -15.82
CA GLU A 11 -11.32 6.71 -16.53
C GLU A 11 -11.27 7.97 -15.69
N SER A 12 -10.82 9.06 -16.31
CA SER A 12 -10.72 10.35 -15.64
C SER A 12 -12.11 10.96 -15.45
N LYS A 13 -12.37 11.45 -14.23
CA LYS A 13 -13.62 12.16 -13.93
C LYS A 13 -13.38 13.65 -13.68
N SER A 14 -12.14 14.04 -13.41
CA SER A 14 -11.71 15.42 -13.28
C SER A 14 -10.20 15.47 -13.44
N ALA A 15 -9.62 16.65 -13.25
CA ALA A 15 -8.15 16.79 -13.32
C ALA A 15 -7.43 15.99 -12.25
N THR A 16 -8.12 15.63 -11.17
CA THR A 16 -7.51 14.91 -10.04
C THR A 16 -8.17 13.57 -9.75
N LYS A 17 -9.43 13.39 -10.14
CA LYS A 17 -10.19 12.20 -9.78
C LYS A 17 -10.23 11.19 -10.91
N VAL A 18 -9.98 9.94 -10.58
CA VAL A 18 -10.06 8.82 -11.52
C VAL A 18 -10.84 7.68 -10.88
N ILE A 19 -11.57 6.95 -11.71
CA ILE A 19 -12.21 5.70 -11.26
C ILE A 19 -11.54 4.58 -12.04
N ALA A 20 -10.89 3.67 -11.32
CA ALA A 20 -10.20 2.53 -11.88
C ALA A 20 -11.05 1.29 -11.67
N LYS A 21 -11.06 0.41 -12.67
CA LYS A 21 -11.82 -0.84 -12.59
C LYS A 21 -10.88 -2.03 -12.69
N ALA A 22 -11.03 -2.95 -11.74
CA ALA A 22 -10.32 -4.21 -11.72
C ALA A 22 -11.36 -5.31 -11.59
N ARG A 23 -11.61 -6.05 -12.67
CA ARG A 23 -12.67 -7.06 -12.73
C ARG A 23 -14.01 -6.42 -12.41
N GLN A 24 -14.71 -6.86 -11.35
CA GLN A 24 -16.00 -6.28 -10.93
C GLN A 24 -15.87 -5.16 -9.90
N PHE A 25 -14.62 -4.81 -9.55
CA PHE A 25 -14.38 -3.83 -8.49
C PHE A 25 -14.00 -2.47 -9.04
N GLU A 26 -14.36 -1.44 -8.29
CA GLU A 26 -13.97 -0.07 -8.59
C GLU A 26 -13.07 0.47 -7.50
N ILE A 27 -12.03 1.20 -7.91
CA ILE A 27 -11.12 1.91 -7.02
C ILE A 27 -11.20 3.39 -7.38
N ILE A 28 -11.60 4.21 -6.41
CA ILE A 28 -11.72 5.65 -6.63
C ILE A 28 -10.50 6.33 -6.02
N ILE A 29 -9.86 7.21 -6.78
CA ILE A 29 -8.67 7.93 -6.36
C ILE A 29 -8.87 9.41 -6.66
N ASP A 30 -8.56 10.26 -5.69
CA ASP A 30 -8.64 11.71 -5.85
C ASP A 30 -7.45 12.33 -5.11
N GLU A 31 -7.39 13.65 -5.05
CA GLU A 31 -6.37 14.37 -4.30
C GLU A 31 -7.03 15.19 -3.21
N PRO A 32 -6.30 15.52 -2.12
CA PRO A 32 -6.83 16.44 -1.12
C PRO A 32 -6.91 17.86 -1.69
N GLN A 33 -7.63 18.72 -0.98
CA GLN A 33 -7.88 20.06 -1.47
C GLN A 33 -6.61 20.89 -1.66
N ASP A 34 -5.63 20.72 -0.80
CA ASP A 34 -4.36 21.45 -0.91
C ASP A 34 -3.52 21.00 -2.12
N LEU A 35 -3.88 19.88 -2.75
CA LEU A 35 -3.26 19.42 -3.99
C LEU A 35 -4.19 19.56 -5.19
N GLY A 36 -5.26 20.33 -5.03
CA GLY A 36 -6.16 20.66 -6.13
C GLY A 36 -7.36 19.76 -6.30
N GLY A 37 -7.53 18.79 -5.44
CA GLY A 37 -8.65 17.86 -5.51
C GLY A 37 -9.83 18.26 -4.65
N LYS A 38 -10.85 17.43 -4.64
CA LYS A 38 -12.03 17.61 -3.80
C LYS A 38 -12.06 16.72 -2.58
N ASP A 39 -10.99 15.94 -2.39
CA ASP A 39 -10.85 15.04 -1.23
C ASP A 39 -12.02 14.04 -1.15
N GLU A 40 -12.41 13.49 -2.29
CA GLU A 40 -13.52 12.54 -2.36
C GLU A 40 -13.06 11.08 -2.23
N ALA A 41 -11.74 10.84 -2.24
CA ALA A 41 -11.16 9.51 -2.15
C ALA A 41 -9.69 9.62 -1.75
N PRO A 42 -9.05 8.50 -1.35
CA PRO A 42 -7.62 8.50 -1.07
C PRO A 42 -6.82 8.95 -2.29
N ASN A 43 -5.65 9.54 -2.05
CA ASN A 43 -4.80 9.96 -3.15
C ASN A 43 -3.99 8.78 -3.70
N PRO A 44 -3.31 8.94 -4.85
CA PRO A 44 -2.55 7.84 -5.45
C PRO A 44 -1.48 7.27 -4.53
N VAL A 45 -0.80 8.13 -3.77
CA VAL A 45 0.26 7.70 -2.86
C VAL A 45 -0.32 6.83 -1.74
N GLU A 46 -1.41 7.27 -1.14
CA GLU A 46 -2.10 6.50 -0.11
C GLU A 46 -2.61 5.16 -0.66
N THR A 47 -3.09 5.17 -1.88
CA THR A 47 -3.59 3.97 -2.54
C THR A 47 -2.46 2.96 -2.76
N LEU A 48 -1.27 3.43 -3.13
CA LEU A 48 -0.10 2.57 -3.28
C LEU A 48 0.30 1.97 -1.95
N LEU A 49 0.33 2.77 -0.89
CA LEU A 49 0.65 2.27 0.45
C LEU A 49 -0.37 1.24 0.92
N ALA A 50 -1.65 1.46 0.61
CA ALA A 50 -2.69 0.49 0.93
C ALA A 50 -2.46 -0.84 0.23
N SER A 51 -2.00 -0.81 -1.01
CA SER A 51 -1.70 -2.04 -1.75
C SER A 51 -0.54 -2.79 -1.13
N TYR A 52 0.49 -2.09 -0.64
CA TYR A 52 1.58 -2.73 0.09
C TYR A 52 1.07 -3.41 1.36
N ALA A 53 0.18 -2.74 2.10
CA ALA A 53 -0.41 -3.33 3.30
C ALA A 53 -1.12 -4.64 2.96
N GLY A 54 -1.85 -4.66 1.86
CA GLY A 54 -2.52 -5.88 1.40
C GLY A 54 -1.54 -7.01 1.11
N CYS A 55 -0.43 -6.68 0.45
CA CYS A 55 0.62 -7.67 0.15
C CYS A 55 1.26 -8.20 1.43
N PHE A 56 1.62 -7.32 2.36
CA PHE A 56 2.21 -7.76 3.63
C PHE A 56 1.26 -8.65 4.41
N ASN A 57 -0.03 -8.31 4.41
CA ASN A 57 -1.02 -9.13 5.09
C ASN A 57 -1.05 -10.55 4.54
N VAL A 58 -1.08 -10.70 3.22
CA VAL A 58 -1.11 -12.02 2.58
C VAL A 58 0.17 -12.80 2.88
N VAL A 59 1.32 -12.16 2.71
CA VAL A 59 2.62 -12.82 2.90
C VAL A 59 2.80 -13.27 4.35
N LEU A 60 2.46 -12.39 5.31
CA LEU A 60 2.60 -12.74 6.73
C LEU A 60 1.69 -13.90 7.13
N HIS A 61 0.46 -13.93 6.61
CA HIS A 61 -0.44 -15.05 6.90
C HIS A 61 0.05 -16.35 6.27
N LEU A 62 0.60 -16.28 5.05
CA LEU A 62 1.15 -17.47 4.40
C LEU A 62 2.34 -18.02 5.17
N LEU A 63 3.27 -17.16 5.60
CA LEU A 63 4.42 -17.58 6.38
C LEU A 63 4.01 -18.13 7.74
N ALA A 64 3.03 -17.49 8.38
CA ALA A 64 2.52 -17.95 9.67
C ALA A 64 1.91 -19.33 9.55
N LYS A 65 1.12 -19.56 8.51
CA LYS A 65 0.50 -20.87 8.28
C LYS A 65 1.56 -21.94 8.05
N GLU A 66 2.59 -21.62 7.28
CA GLU A 66 3.67 -22.53 6.98
C GLU A 66 4.44 -22.94 8.25
N ARG A 67 4.55 -22.03 9.21
CA ARG A 67 5.27 -22.25 10.48
C ARG A 67 4.35 -22.60 11.64
N ASN A 68 3.07 -22.87 11.37
CA ASN A 68 2.06 -23.19 12.38
C ASN A 68 1.93 -22.11 13.46
N ILE A 69 1.98 -20.86 13.04
CA ILE A 69 1.78 -19.71 13.92
C ILE A 69 0.35 -19.21 13.75
N GLU A 70 -0.36 -19.05 14.85
CA GLU A 70 -1.71 -18.51 14.82
C GLU A 70 -1.66 -17.00 14.98
N ILE A 71 -2.32 -16.27 14.05
CA ILE A 71 -2.44 -14.82 14.11
C ILE A 71 -3.88 -14.49 14.47
N ASN A 72 -4.09 -13.90 15.64
CA ASN A 72 -5.42 -13.50 16.09
C ASN A 72 -5.78 -12.12 15.57
N HIS A 73 -4.78 -11.24 15.44
CA HIS A 73 -4.99 -9.89 14.95
C HIS A 73 -3.68 -9.39 14.33
N LEU A 74 -3.81 -8.69 13.21
CA LEU A 74 -2.67 -8.12 12.52
C LEU A 74 -3.00 -6.69 12.12
N LYS A 75 -2.14 -5.76 12.54
CA LYS A 75 -2.26 -4.36 12.15
C LYS A 75 -0.98 -3.93 11.46
N ILE A 76 -1.13 -3.24 10.33
CA ILE A 76 -0.01 -2.76 9.54
C ILE A 76 -0.17 -1.26 9.36
N ASP A 77 0.81 -0.50 9.85
CA ASP A 77 0.87 0.94 9.68
C ASP A 77 2.03 1.26 8.76
N ILE A 78 1.75 2.00 7.68
CA ILE A 78 2.76 2.36 6.70
C ILE A 78 2.80 3.87 6.56
N ASN A 79 3.99 4.43 6.67
CA ASN A 79 4.22 5.85 6.48
C ASN A 79 5.27 6.05 5.39
N GLY A 80 4.94 6.87 4.39
CA GLY A 80 5.87 7.12 3.30
C GLY A 80 5.99 8.61 3.05
N ASN A 81 7.20 9.04 2.73
CA ASN A 81 7.49 10.43 2.39
C ASN A 81 7.89 10.53 0.93
N ILE A 82 7.31 11.50 0.23
CA ILE A 82 7.54 11.69 -1.18
C ILE A 82 7.72 13.19 -1.44
N ASN A 83 8.55 13.53 -2.43
CA ASN A 83 8.71 14.90 -2.85
C ASN A 83 7.74 15.18 -4.01
N PRO A 84 6.66 15.93 -3.78
CA PRO A 84 5.68 16.18 -4.84
C PRO A 84 6.25 16.99 -6.00
N GLN A 85 7.26 17.83 -5.75
CA GLN A 85 7.89 18.60 -6.81
C GLN A 85 8.62 17.69 -7.80
N LYS A 86 9.31 16.67 -7.30
CA LYS A 86 10.00 15.72 -8.16
C LYS A 86 8.99 14.88 -8.94
N LEU A 87 7.93 14.45 -8.27
CA LEU A 87 6.87 13.67 -8.91
C LEU A 87 6.22 14.45 -10.06
N LEU A 88 6.06 15.77 -9.88
CA LEU A 88 5.47 16.64 -10.89
C LEU A 88 6.49 17.16 -11.92
N GLY A 89 7.75 16.75 -11.79
CA GLY A 89 8.79 17.16 -12.72
C GLY A 89 9.38 18.54 -12.47
N ILE A 90 9.08 19.15 -11.32
CA ILE A 90 9.55 20.49 -11.00
C ILE A 90 10.99 20.49 -10.49
N CYS A 91 11.37 19.46 -9.76
CA CYS A 91 12.69 19.32 -9.16
C CYS A 91 13.44 18.15 -9.78
N ASN A 92 14.69 18.38 -10.22
CA ASN A 92 15.52 17.34 -10.82
C ASN A 92 16.57 16.79 -9.87
N GLU A 93 16.67 17.33 -8.67
CA GLU A 93 17.71 16.94 -7.71
C GLU A 93 17.40 15.67 -6.96
N GLU A 94 16.13 15.32 -6.83
CA GLU A 94 15.69 14.14 -6.12
C GLU A 94 14.97 13.20 -7.06
N ARG A 95 14.99 11.92 -6.75
CA ARG A 95 14.27 10.95 -7.56
C ARG A 95 12.77 11.04 -7.30
N ALA A 96 11.96 10.73 -8.31
CA ALA A 96 10.52 10.57 -8.14
C ALA A 96 10.27 9.30 -7.32
N GLY A 97 9.20 9.28 -6.54
CA GLY A 97 8.86 8.16 -5.69
C GLY A 97 9.18 8.45 -4.24
N PHE A 98 9.08 7.44 -3.40
CA PHE A 98 9.26 7.62 -1.97
C PHE A 98 10.72 7.79 -1.60
N LYS A 99 10.98 8.76 -0.72
CA LYS A 99 12.30 8.90 -0.11
C LYS A 99 12.54 7.79 0.89
N ASN A 100 11.50 7.47 1.66
CA ASN A 100 11.54 6.39 2.63
C ASN A 100 10.12 5.89 2.88
N ILE A 101 10.03 4.65 3.27
CA ILE A 101 8.77 4.03 3.69
C ILE A 101 9.04 3.36 5.02
N ASP A 102 8.27 3.74 6.03
CA ASP A 102 8.37 3.15 7.36
C ASP A 102 7.19 2.21 7.59
N LEU A 103 7.49 1.03 8.11
CA LEU A 103 6.51 -0.01 8.31
C LEU A 103 6.48 -0.41 9.78
N GLU A 104 5.30 -0.38 10.37
CA GLU A 104 5.09 -0.85 11.73
C GLU A 104 4.06 -1.97 11.72
N ILE A 105 4.45 -3.14 12.18
CA ILE A 105 3.58 -4.31 12.21
C ILE A 105 3.29 -4.69 13.64
N THR A 106 2.00 -4.80 13.97
CA THR A 106 1.53 -5.22 15.28
C THR A 106 0.79 -6.54 15.11
N ILE A 107 1.28 -7.58 15.77
CA ILE A 107 0.69 -8.91 15.68
C ILE A 107 0.26 -9.39 17.06
N ASP A 108 -1.01 -9.78 17.17
CA ASP A 108 -1.53 -10.47 18.34
C ASP A 108 -1.58 -11.95 18.02
N SER A 109 -0.77 -12.72 18.74
CA SER A 109 -0.63 -14.15 18.50
C SER A 109 -0.32 -14.87 19.80
N SER A 110 -0.63 -16.16 19.85
CA SER A 110 -0.27 -17.01 20.97
C SER A 110 1.18 -17.48 20.92
N ALA A 111 1.90 -17.23 19.80
CA ALA A 111 3.29 -17.63 19.66
C ALA A 111 4.22 -16.73 20.46
N ASP A 112 5.41 -17.24 20.77
CA ASP A 112 6.42 -16.47 21.48
C ASP A 112 6.86 -15.25 20.68
N LYS A 113 7.27 -14.21 21.40
CA LYS A 113 7.72 -12.98 20.76
C LYS A 113 8.86 -13.22 19.78
N SER A 114 9.82 -14.08 20.13
CA SER A 114 10.95 -14.39 19.26
C SER A 114 10.49 -15.03 17.95
N VAL A 115 9.48 -15.88 18.01
CA VAL A 115 8.91 -16.53 16.82
C VAL A 115 8.27 -15.49 15.91
N ILE A 116 7.53 -14.54 16.49
CA ILE A 116 6.89 -13.47 15.74
C ILE A 116 7.94 -12.56 15.11
N GLU A 117 9.02 -12.24 15.83
CA GLU A 117 10.08 -11.40 15.29
C GLU A 117 10.76 -12.07 14.08
N ASN A 118 10.97 -13.38 14.14
CA ASN A 118 11.53 -14.12 13.02
C ASN A 118 10.59 -14.14 11.82
N LEU A 119 9.29 -14.23 12.07
CA LEU A 119 8.29 -14.19 11.02
C LEU A 119 8.34 -12.87 10.26
N ILE A 120 8.43 -11.76 10.99
CA ILE A 120 8.44 -10.41 10.39
C ILE A 120 9.72 -10.18 9.58
N LYS A 121 10.86 -10.71 10.05
CA LYS A 121 12.12 -10.57 9.33
C LYS A 121 12.11 -11.24 7.97
N ASP A 122 11.43 -12.34 7.86
CA ASP A 122 11.38 -13.10 6.63
C ASP A 122 10.37 -12.53 5.64
#